data_4fa6e687428b9b6ea8cbe0d5b77fd2e6
#
_entry.id   4fa6e687428b9b6ea8cbe0d5b77fd2e6
#
_cell.length_a   1.000
_cell.length_b   1.000
_cell.length_c   1.000
_cell.angle_alpha   90.00
_cell.angle_beta   90.00
_cell.angle_gamma   90.00
#
_symmetry.space_group_name_H-M   'P 1'
#
loop_
_entity.id
_entity.type
_entity.pdbx_description
1 polymer ?
#
loop_
_entity_poly.entity_id
_entity_poly.type
_entity_poly.pdbx_seq_one_letter_code
_entity_poly.pdbx_strand_id
1 'polypeptide(L)'
;MSEHPLPASVTATLEQGLASMGLDAALAPPLLRYLALLHRWNGTYNLTAIRDPQEMVTRHLLDSLAMQPFVADGSLADLGTGPGLPGIPLAIACPGLQVTLVESNGKKARFMREAVRQLGLGNARVAESRAEALDEAGRYDQLTARAMDTLAGIVRVGGHLLR
;
A
#
# COMPACT_ATOMS: atom_id res chain seq x y z
N MET A 1 3.37 -23.54 11.62
CA MET A 1 3.95 -22.22 11.84
C MET A 1 3.02 -21.42 12.73
N SER A 2 3.50 -21.06 13.91
CA SER A 2 2.67 -20.25 14.81
C SER A 2 2.64 -18.81 14.29
N GLU A 3 1.54 -18.45 13.70
CA GLU A 3 1.27 -17.02 13.47
C GLU A 3 0.87 -16.43 14.81
N HIS A 4 1.56 -15.38 15.23
CA HIS A 4 1.10 -14.62 16.37
C HIS A 4 -0.14 -13.84 15.94
N PRO A 5 -1.32 -14.18 16.47
CA PRO A 5 -2.52 -13.45 16.11
C PRO A 5 -2.39 -11.98 16.54
N LEU A 6 -2.91 -11.08 15.72
CA LEU A 6 -2.97 -9.68 16.09
C LEU A 6 -3.92 -9.50 17.28
N PRO A 7 -3.64 -8.54 18.19
CA PRO A 7 -4.55 -8.26 19.29
C PRO A 7 -5.97 -7.94 18.82
N ALA A 8 -6.97 -8.34 19.59
CA ALA A 8 -8.38 -8.09 19.26
C ALA A 8 -8.68 -6.58 19.10
N SER A 9 -7.96 -5.73 19.82
CA SER A 9 -8.10 -4.27 19.71
C SER A 9 -7.74 -3.75 18.31
N VAL A 10 -6.80 -4.42 17.63
CA VAL A 10 -6.40 -4.07 16.26
C VAL A 10 -7.56 -4.28 15.30
N THR A 11 -8.22 -5.42 15.39
CA THR A 11 -9.40 -5.72 14.59
C THR A 11 -10.53 -4.73 14.84
N ALA A 12 -10.82 -4.45 16.13
CA ALA A 12 -11.87 -3.52 16.49
C ALA A 12 -11.62 -2.11 15.95
N THR A 13 -10.39 -1.62 16.06
CA THR A 13 -10.03 -0.29 15.57
C THR A 13 -10.18 -0.22 14.05
N LEU A 14 -9.75 -1.26 13.34
CA LEU A 14 -9.90 -1.31 11.89
C LEU A 14 -11.37 -1.31 11.48
N GLU A 15 -12.18 -2.14 12.11
CA GLU A 15 -13.62 -2.22 11.79
C GLU A 15 -14.34 -0.90 12.06
N GLN A 16 -14.02 -0.22 13.16
CA GLN A 16 -14.56 1.09 13.48
C GLN A 16 -14.13 2.15 12.45
N GLY A 17 -12.86 2.11 12.02
CA GLY A 17 -12.35 3.03 11.04
C GLY A 17 -13.01 2.84 9.68
N LEU A 18 -13.20 1.60 9.24
CA LEU A 18 -13.91 1.30 7.99
C LEU A 18 -15.34 1.81 8.04
N ALA A 19 -16.04 1.57 9.13
CA ALA A 19 -17.42 2.04 9.31
C ALA A 19 -17.49 3.58 9.24
N SER A 20 -16.56 4.26 9.90
CA SER A 20 -16.50 5.74 9.89
C SER A 20 -16.25 6.31 8.50
N MET A 21 -15.54 5.57 7.66
CA MET A 21 -15.25 5.97 6.28
C MET A 21 -16.35 5.55 5.30
N GLY A 22 -17.37 4.83 5.76
CA GLY A 22 -18.40 4.28 4.89
C GLY A 22 -17.90 3.15 3.99
N LEU A 23 -16.82 2.48 4.39
CA LEU A 23 -16.25 1.36 3.64
C LEU A 23 -16.81 0.03 4.13
N ASP A 24 -16.81 -0.96 3.22
CA ASP A 24 -17.36 -2.28 3.50
C ASP A 24 -16.55 -3.01 4.58
N ALA A 25 -17.24 -3.58 5.56
CA ALA A 25 -16.62 -4.37 6.62
C ALA A 25 -15.89 -5.60 6.08
N ALA A 26 -16.26 -6.09 4.90
CA ALA A 26 -15.59 -7.21 4.24
C ALA A 26 -14.14 -6.91 3.85
N LEU A 27 -13.72 -5.66 3.90
CA LEU A 27 -12.32 -5.26 3.69
C LEU A 27 -11.42 -5.60 4.87
N ALA A 28 -11.98 -5.81 6.06
CA ALA A 28 -11.18 -6.05 7.26
C ALA A 28 -10.30 -7.32 7.17
N PRO A 29 -10.82 -8.50 6.79
CA PRO A 29 -9.98 -9.70 6.71
C PRO A 29 -8.74 -9.55 5.81
N PRO A 30 -8.82 -9.11 4.55
CA PRO A 30 -7.63 -8.95 3.74
C PRO A 30 -6.68 -7.86 4.26
N LEU A 31 -7.20 -6.77 4.81
CA LEU A 31 -6.37 -5.73 5.41
C LEU A 31 -5.62 -6.25 6.63
N LEU A 32 -6.26 -7.07 7.46
CA LEU A 32 -5.62 -7.69 8.63
C LEU A 32 -4.56 -8.70 8.21
N ARG A 33 -4.79 -9.44 7.13
CA ARG A 33 -3.78 -10.37 6.60
C ARG A 33 -2.54 -9.61 6.11
N TYR A 34 -2.72 -8.50 5.43
CA TYR A 34 -1.63 -7.64 5.03
C TYR A 34 -0.87 -7.10 6.25
N LEU A 35 -1.60 -6.62 7.24
CA LEU A 35 -1.01 -6.07 8.47
C LEU A 35 -0.19 -7.13 9.21
N ALA A 36 -0.71 -8.35 9.32
CA ALA A 36 -0.01 -9.45 9.98
C ALA A 36 1.28 -9.80 9.25
N LEU A 37 1.27 -9.83 7.92
CA LEU A 37 2.47 -10.04 7.11
C LEU A 37 3.48 -8.91 7.33
N LEU A 38 3.03 -7.67 7.29
CA LEU A 38 3.90 -6.51 7.48
C LEU A 38 4.54 -6.54 8.87
N HIS A 39 3.75 -6.79 9.89
CA HIS A 39 4.25 -6.86 11.26
C HIS A 39 5.31 -7.97 11.41
N ARG A 40 5.05 -9.13 10.85
CA ARG A 40 5.96 -10.28 10.90
C ARG A 40 7.28 -9.98 10.17
N TRP A 41 7.21 -9.51 8.93
CA TRP A 41 8.40 -9.22 8.14
C TRP A 41 9.19 -8.03 8.69
N ASN A 42 8.49 -7.05 9.27
CA ASN A 42 9.13 -5.87 9.84
C ASN A 42 10.08 -6.22 10.99
N GLY A 43 9.78 -7.27 11.73
CA GLY A 43 10.65 -7.76 12.80
C GLY A 43 12.04 -8.18 12.31
N THR A 44 12.15 -8.60 11.05
CA THR A 44 13.43 -9.05 10.46
C THR A 44 14.06 -7.99 9.54
N TYR A 45 13.25 -7.27 8.76
CA TYR A 45 13.75 -6.48 7.63
C TYR A 45 13.61 -4.97 7.77
N ASN A 46 13.02 -4.47 8.84
CA ASN A 46 12.81 -3.03 9.05
C ASN A 46 12.13 -2.34 7.86
N LEU A 47 10.95 -2.84 7.52
CA LEU A 47 10.19 -2.33 6.36
C LEU A 47 9.50 -0.99 6.66
N THR A 48 9.19 -0.74 7.92
CA THR A 48 8.57 0.50 8.40
C THR A 48 9.10 0.82 9.80
N ALA A 49 9.16 2.10 10.13
CA ALA A 49 9.55 2.55 11.46
C ALA A 49 8.47 2.28 12.51
N ILE A 50 7.22 2.13 12.10
CA ILE A 50 6.10 1.85 13.00
C ILE A 50 6.08 0.36 13.28
N ARG A 51 6.22 -0.01 14.56
CA ARG A 51 6.34 -1.41 14.98
C ARG A 51 5.10 -1.94 15.68
N ASP A 52 4.33 -1.08 16.31
CA ASP A 52 3.11 -1.47 17.01
C ASP A 52 1.97 -1.70 16.03
N PRO A 53 1.37 -2.91 15.99
CA PRO A 53 0.24 -3.19 15.11
C PRO A 53 -0.94 -2.23 15.29
N GLN A 54 -1.19 -1.75 16.51
CA GLN A 54 -2.24 -0.79 16.77
C GLN A 54 -1.99 0.54 16.06
N GLU A 55 -0.75 1.02 16.07
CA GLU A 55 -0.36 2.20 15.33
C GLU A 55 -0.40 1.97 13.82
N MET A 56 -0.05 0.76 13.36
CA MET A 56 -0.11 0.41 11.94
C MET A 56 -1.52 0.52 11.39
N VAL A 57 -2.54 0.13 12.16
CA VAL A 57 -3.93 0.28 11.72
C VAL A 57 -4.23 1.73 11.40
N THR A 58 -3.93 2.64 12.31
CA THR A 58 -4.28 4.05 12.15
C THR A 58 -3.39 4.74 11.13
N ARG A 59 -2.07 4.59 11.27
CA ARG A 59 -1.10 5.36 10.51
C ARG A 59 -0.76 4.75 9.15
N HIS A 60 -1.02 3.45 8.96
CA HIS A 60 -0.79 2.78 7.67
C HIS A 60 -2.09 2.44 6.97
N LEU A 61 -2.97 1.66 7.59
CA LEU A 61 -4.17 1.19 6.89
C LEU A 61 -5.21 2.30 6.72
N LEU A 62 -5.65 2.90 7.80
CA LEU A 62 -6.72 3.92 7.73
C LEU A 62 -6.24 5.17 7.01
N ASP A 63 -5.01 5.58 7.24
CA ASP A 63 -4.41 6.71 6.56
C ASP A 63 -4.35 6.49 5.04
N SER A 64 -3.98 5.28 4.63
CA SER A 64 -3.97 4.90 3.20
C SER A 64 -5.38 4.91 2.61
N LEU A 65 -6.35 4.34 3.32
CA LEU A 65 -7.73 4.26 2.86
C LEU A 65 -8.42 5.63 2.80
N ALA A 66 -7.93 6.60 3.56
CA ALA A 66 -8.42 7.98 3.49
C ALA A 66 -8.21 8.60 2.11
N MET A 67 -7.30 8.04 1.31
CA MET A 67 -7.08 8.48 -0.07
C MET A 67 -8.11 7.93 -1.06
N GLN A 68 -8.91 6.95 -0.67
CA GLN A 68 -9.82 6.24 -1.56
C GLN A 68 -10.78 7.18 -2.31
N PRO A 69 -11.38 8.22 -1.68
CA PRO A 69 -12.26 9.13 -2.40
C PRO A 69 -11.57 9.95 -3.49
N PHE A 70 -10.25 10.04 -3.45
CA PHE A 70 -9.46 10.86 -4.37
C PHE A 70 -8.85 10.06 -5.52
N VAL A 71 -9.02 8.75 -5.55
CA VAL A 71 -8.53 7.91 -6.63
C VAL A 71 -9.70 7.42 -7.48
N ALA A 72 -9.50 7.41 -8.79
CA ALA A 72 -10.49 6.91 -9.75
C ALA A 72 -10.03 5.55 -10.29
N ASP A 73 -10.96 4.77 -10.81
CA ASP A 73 -10.63 3.52 -11.52
C ASP A 73 -9.67 3.82 -12.67
N GLY A 74 -8.77 2.89 -12.93
CA GLY A 74 -7.73 3.06 -13.94
C GLY A 74 -6.38 2.68 -13.39
N SER A 75 -5.31 3.15 -14.02
CA SER A 75 -3.95 2.83 -13.63
C SER A 75 -3.39 3.84 -12.66
N LEU A 76 -2.80 3.34 -11.57
CA LEU A 76 -2.15 4.13 -10.54
C LEU A 76 -0.72 3.65 -10.34
N ALA A 77 0.25 4.56 -10.39
CA ALA A 77 1.60 4.28 -9.94
C ALA A 77 1.81 4.86 -8.55
N ASP A 78 2.18 4.01 -7.60
CA ASP A 78 2.49 4.39 -6.23
C ASP A 78 4.01 4.49 -6.09
N LEU A 79 4.53 5.71 -6.07
CA LEU A 79 5.96 5.99 -6.15
C LEU A 79 6.61 5.96 -4.77
N GLY A 80 7.71 5.21 -4.65
CA GLY A 80 8.39 5.07 -3.38
C GLY A 80 7.49 4.45 -2.32
N THR A 81 6.75 3.44 -2.71
CA THR A 81 5.64 2.89 -1.91
C THR A 81 6.07 2.25 -0.59
N GLY A 82 7.37 1.99 -0.40
CA GLY A 82 7.86 1.31 0.80
C GLY A 82 7.34 -0.11 0.88
N PRO A 83 6.68 -0.49 2.00
CA PRO A 83 6.09 -1.83 2.12
C PRO A 83 4.74 -1.97 1.41
N GLY A 84 4.34 -0.99 0.58
CA GLY A 84 3.11 -1.03 -0.18
C GLY A 84 2.03 -0.06 0.29
N LEU A 85 2.42 1.10 0.77
CA LEU A 85 1.50 2.10 1.32
C LEU A 85 1.56 3.40 0.50
N PRO A 86 0.43 3.90 0.04
CA PRO A 86 -0.94 3.44 0.23
C PRO A 86 -1.39 2.38 -0.77
N GLY A 87 -0.54 1.94 -1.68
CA GLY A 87 -0.92 1.15 -2.85
C GLY A 87 -1.62 -0.17 -2.53
N ILE A 88 -1.12 -0.97 -1.57
CA ILE A 88 -1.74 -2.26 -1.25
C ILE A 88 -3.10 -2.10 -0.58
N PRO A 89 -3.28 -1.25 0.44
CA PRO A 89 -4.62 -1.00 0.96
C PRO A 89 -5.60 -0.48 -0.10
N LEU A 90 -5.15 0.39 -1.00
CA LEU A 90 -6.01 0.88 -2.08
C LEU A 90 -6.38 -0.23 -3.07
N ALA A 91 -5.43 -1.10 -3.41
CA ALA A 91 -5.72 -2.25 -4.29
C ALA A 91 -6.75 -3.19 -3.66
N ILE A 92 -6.67 -3.39 -2.35
CA ILE A 92 -7.64 -4.21 -1.62
C ILE A 92 -9.03 -3.56 -1.66
N ALA A 93 -9.10 -2.26 -1.44
CA ALA A 93 -10.38 -1.54 -1.33
C ALA A 93 -11.01 -1.21 -2.68
N CYS A 94 -10.22 -1.12 -3.74
CA CYS A 94 -10.67 -0.64 -5.05
C CYS A 94 -10.37 -1.68 -6.14
N PRO A 95 -11.25 -2.67 -6.36
CA PRO A 95 -11.00 -3.72 -7.35
C PRO A 95 -10.83 -3.21 -8.79
N GLY A 96 -11.42 -2.06 -9.12
CA GLY A 96 -11.28 -1.43 -10.45
C GLY A 96 -9.98 -0.66 -10.66
N LEU A 97 -9.15 -0.56 -9.62
CA LEU A 97 -7.88 0.15 -9.69
C LEU A 97 -6.75 -0.81 -10.06
N GLN A 98 -5.91 -0.43 -11.02
CA GLN A 98 -4.71 -1.20 -11.38
C GLN A 98 -3.50 -0.49 -10.77
N VAL A 99 -2.92 -1.09 -9.75
CA VAL A 99 -1.84 -0.48 -8.96
C VAL A 99 -0.48 -1.04 -9.35
N THR A 100 0.45 -0.16 -9.68
CA THR A 100 1.87 -0.50 -9.81
C THR A 100 2.61 0.08 -8.61
N LEU A 101 3.21 -0.82 -7.84
CA LEU A 101 3.95 -0.48 -6.62
C LEU A 101 5.42 -0.28 -7.00
N VAL A 102 5.87 0.97 -7.01
CA VAL A 102 7.22 1.32 -7.47
C VAL A 102 8.12 1.52 -6.25
N GLU A 103 9.15 0.69 -6.12
CA GLU A 103 10.07 0.71 -4.98
C GLU A 103 11.45 0.25 -5.41
N SER A 104 12.49 1.02 -5.06
CA SER A 104 13.87 0.67 -5.39
C SER A 104 14.54 -0.24 -4.34
N ASN A 105 14.03 -0.29 -3.12
CA ASN A 105 14.60 -1.13 -2.06
C ASN A 105 14.20 -2.59 -2.28
N GLY A 106 15.20 -3.47 -2.44
CA GLY A 106 14.97 -4.87 -2.77
C GLY A 106 14.22 -5.66 -1.70
N LYS A 107 14.47 -5.36 -0.42
CA LYS A 107 13.76 -6.04 0.69
C LYS A 107 12.29 -5.67 0.73
N LYS A 108 11.98 -4.40 0.52
CA LYS A 108 10.59 -3.92 0.47
C LYS A 108 9.87 -4.46 -0.77
N ALA A 109 10.53 -4.48 -1.92
CA ALA A 109 9.97 -5.06 -3.13
C ALA A 109 9.67 -6.55 -2.95
N ARG A 110 10.58 -7.30 -2.33
CA ARG A 110 10.37 -8.72 -2.04
C ARG A 110 9.18 -8.93 -1.12
N PHE A 111 9.07 -8.14 -0.07
CA PHE A 111 7.91 -8.20 0.83
C PHE A 111 6.61 -7.97 0.07
N MET A 112 6.56 -6.93 -0.75
CA MET A 112 5.34 -6.62 -1.51
C MET A 112 4.95 -7.72 -2.48
N ARG A 113 5.92 -8.35 -3.16
CA ARG A 113 5.64 -9.49 -4.04
C ARG A 113 5.00 -10.63 -3.27
N GLU A 114 5.51 -10.92 -2.08
CA GLU A 114 4.94 -11.95 -1.22
C GLU A 114 3.53 -11.58 -0.73
N ALA A 115 3.33 -10.32 -0.34
CA ALA A 115 2.01 -9.85 0.09
C ALA A 115 0.98 -9.92 -1.05
N VAL A 116 1.34 -9.45 -2.24
CA VAL A 116 0.47 -9.53 -3.42
C VAL A 116 0.09 -10.97 -3.73
N ARG A 117 1.07 -11.88 -3.64
CA ARG A 117 0.83 -13.31 -3.88
C ARG A 117 -0.10 -13.91 -2.84
N GLN A 118 0.18 -13.70 -1.56
CA GLN A 118 -0.61 -14.29 -0.47
C GLN A 118 -2.03 -13.74 -0.41
N LEU A 119 -2.20 -12.47 -0.72
CA LEU A 119 -3.51 -11.83 -0.73
C LEU A 119 -4.28 -12.07 -2.04
N GLY A 120 -3.64 -12.64 -3.04
CA GLY A 120 -4.26 -12.89 -4.34
C GLY A 120 -4.69 -11.62 -5.07
N LEU A 121 -3.89 -10.55 -4.96
CA LEU A 121 -4.24 -9.26 -5.57
C LEU A 121 -3.93 -9.26 -7.06
N GLY A 122 -4.95 -9.53 -7.88
CA GLY A 122 -4.80 -9.52 -9.34
C GLY A 122 -4.66 -8.12 -9.94
N ASN A 123 -4.91 -7.08 -9.14
CA ASN A 123 -4.87 -5.68 -9.58
C ASN A 123 -3.65 -4.92 -9.03
N ALA A 124 -2.63 -5.62 -8.55
CA ALA A 124 -1.41 -5.01 -8.04
C ALA A 124 -0.18 -5.75 -8.57
N ARG A 125 0.84 -5.00 -8.96
CA ARG A 125 2.14 -5.57 -9.34
C ARG A 125 3.25 -4.70 -8.77
N VAL A 126 4.43 -5.30 -8.62
CA VAL A 126 5.61 -4.63 -8.07
C VAL A 126 6.59 -4.32 -9.20
N ALA A 127 7.03 -3.06 -9.25
CA ALA A 127 8.12 -2.62 -10.11
C ALA A 127 9.31 -2.23 -9.23
N GLU A 128 10.33 -3.06 -9.18
CA GLU A 128 11.55 -2.79 -8.43
C GLU A 128 12.43 -1.83 -9.22
N SER A 129 12.24 -0.54 -8.98
CA SER A 129 12.89 0.52 -9.73
C SER A 129 12.80 1.83 -8.97
N ARG A 130 13.69 2.76 -9.28
CA ARG A 130 13.47 4.16 -8.94
C ARG A 130 12.39 4.72 -9.88
N ALA A 131 11.57 5.63 -9.37
CA ALA A 131 10.47 6.21 -10.16
C ALA A 131 10.98 6.88 -11.44
N GLU A 132 12.07 7.65 -11.33
CA GLU A 132 12.67 8.34 -12.48
C GLU A 132 13.27 7.41 -13.53
N ALA A 133 13.59 6.19 -13.14
CA ALA A 133 14.18 5.19 -14.04
C ALA A 133 13.15 4.21 -14.61
N LEU A 134 11.89 4.30 -14.20
CA LEU A 134 10.86 3.40 -14.67
C LEU A 134 10.51 3.69 -16.13
N ASP A 135 10.72 2.70 -16.99
CA ASP A 135 10.52 2.83 -18.44
C ASP A 135 9.07 2.49 -18.82
N GLU A 136 8.14 3.31 -18.35
CA GLU A 136 6.71 3.16 -18.58
C GLU A 136 6.05 4.52 -18.83
N ALA A 137 6.70 5.34 -19.64
CA ALA A 137 6.27 6.71 -19.92
C ALA A 137 4.83 6.75 -20.44
N GLY A 138 4.02 7.63 -19.87
CA GLY A 138 2.68 7.90 -20.34
C GLY A 138 1.66 6.78 -20.09
N ARG A 139 1.95 5.82 -19.19
CA ARG A 139 1.08 4.65 -18.98
C ARG A 139 0.08 4.79 -17.85
N TYR A 140 0.21 5.80 -17.02
CA TYR A 140 -0.56 5.91 -15.79
C TYR A 140 -1.53 7.08 -15.82
N ASP A 141 -2.75 6.80 -15.36
CA ASP A 141 -3.79 7.83 -15.20
C ASP A 141 -3.54 8.67 -13.95
N GLN A 142 -2.92 8.07 -12.93
CA GLN A 142 -2.74 8.69 -11.62
C GLN A 142 -1.39 8.33 -11.02
N LEU A 143 -0.85 9.24 -10.21
CA LEU A 143 0.32 8.99 -9.37
C LEU A 143 -0.02 9.24 -7.92
N THR A 144 0.60 8.50 -7.01
CA THR A 144 0.59 8.79 -5.59
C THR A 144 1.98 8.61 -5.01
N ALA A 145 2.27 9.38 -3.96
CA ALA A 145 3.54 9.28 -3.23
C ALA A 145 3.33 9.85 -1.82
N ARG A 146 3.69 9.07 -0.79
CA ARG A 146 3.49 9.50 0.60
C ARG A 146 4.68 10.18 1.21
N ALA A 147 5.87 9.66 0.97
CA ALA A 147 7.09 10.08 1.64
C ALA A 147 7.98 10.94 0.76
N MET A 148 7.44 11.48 -0.32
CA MET A 148 8.18 12.38 -1.19
C MET A 148 7.98 13.83 -0.79
N ASP A 149 8.96 14.64 -1.09
CA ASP A 149 9.19 15.95 -0.58
C ASP A 149 8.07 16.96 -0.91
N THR A 150 7.94 17.30 -2.17
CA THR A 150 6.98 18.33 -2.63
C THR A 150 6.26 17.84 -3.87
N LEU A 151 5.15 18.51 -4.22
CA LEU A 151 4.47 18.26 -5.49
C LEU A 151 5.44 18.41 -6.67
N ALA A 152 6.28 19.43 -6.65
CA ALA A 152 7.29 19.62 -7.69
C ALA A 152 8.29 18.47 -7.75
N GLY A 153 8.70 17.93 -6.60
CA GLY A 153 9.58 16.76 -6.52
C GLY A 153 8.92 15.50 -7.09
N ILE A 154 7.65 15.29 -6.79
CA ILE A 154 6.88 14.15 -7.31
C ILE A 154 6.77 14.23 -8.83
N VAL A 155 6.44 15.39 -9.37
CA VAL A 155 6.34 15.60 -10.83
C VAL A 155 7.70 15.43 -11.49
N ARG A 156 8.78 15.85 -10.85
CA ARG A 156 10.14 15.70 -11.39
C ARG A 156 10.53 14.23 -11.56
N VAL A 157 10.23 13.38 -10.56
CA VAL A 157 10.66 11.97 -10.59
C VAL A 157 9.65 11.05 -11.27
N GLY A 158 8.39 11.40 -11.30
CA GLY A 158 7.31 10.53 -11.79
C GLY A 158 6.41 11.11 -12.85
N GLY A 159 6.51 12.42 -13.14
CA GLY A 159 5.61 13.08 -14.08
C GLY A 159 5.60 12.47 -15.48
N HIS A 160 6.72 11.91 -15.91
CA HIS A 160 6.82 11.23 -17.22
C HIS A 160 5.93 9.99 -17.32
N LEU A 161 5.50 9.43 -16.20
CA LEU A 161 4.65 8.23 -16.15
C LEU A 161 3.18 8.56 -16.43
N LEU A 162 2.78 9.81 -16.22
CA LEU A 162 1.40 10.23 -16.47
C LEU A 162 1.07 10.28 -17.96
N ARG A 163 -0.15 9.90 -18.26
CA ARG A 163 -0.72 10.02 -19.61
C ARG A 163 -0.88 11.46 -20.03
#